data_8675653bd19a749df1639c2dc1edb4d7
#
_entry.id   8675653bd19a749df1639c2dc1edb4d7
#
_cell.length_a   1.000
_cell.length_b   1.000
_cell.length_c   1.000
_cell.angle_alpha   90.00
_cell.angle_beta   90.00
_cell.angle_gamma   90.00
#
_symmetry.space_group_name_H-M   'P 1'
#
loop_
_entity.id
_entity.type
_entity.pdbx_description
1 polymer ?
#
loop_
_entity_poly.entity_id
_entity_poly.type
_entity_poly.pdbx_seq_one_letter_code
_entity_poly.pdbx_strand_id
1 'polypeptide(L)'
;MKTLNKLSILALTSLLVLSSCETTELDLTSNPNALSPEQASADLFINNIQEDFARFVDGMGAVGGRLTRVAHMGGDRLYRDNYGPGSFSGLWSNAYQGMMEDIRVMNGIAEENGLTYYVGMGQVMQAYILMTLVDYFGDVPYSEALKGSENLNPAADSGASVYDAALGLLDAAIGNFNAGGVAPQYDMYYGGSAAGWIKAANSIKKRAYLNLGDYSAYSSITNYITDNSDDFDFTWGTNEVNPDTRHPIYTYNYTNTGAGDYQPNWMMNLMMQGRNGMRDPRINYMYYRQVQYTPGKDGPSDEVSLECSAPGYYIEPHRIAYGLYCNLPEGYWGRDHGND
;
A
#
# COMPACT_ATOMS: atom_id res chain seq x y z
N MET A 1 -22.83 18.18 77.54
CA MET A 1 -21.52 17.69 76.96
C MET A 1 -21.68 16.54 75.99
N LYS A 2 -22.54 15.54 76.20
CA LYS A 2 -22.66 14.38 75.24
C LYS A 2 -23.29 14.71 73.89
N THR A 3 -24.11 15.71 73.75
CA THR A 3 -24.71 16.18 72.47
C THR A 3 -23.79 17.02 71.61
N LEU A 4 -22.91 17.83 72.25
CA LEU A 4 -21.94 18.66 71.51
C LEU A 4 -20.90 17.77 70.78
N ASN A 5 -20.44 16.68 71.42
CA ASN A 5 -19.47 15.76 70.83
C ASN A 5 -20.05 14.99 69.60
N LYS A 6 -21.36 14.71 69.61
CA LYS A 6 -22.03 14.04 68.46
C LYS A 6 -22.15 14.97 67.25
N LEU A 7 -22.43 16.24 67.47
CA LEU A 7 -22.48 17.23 66.36
C LEU A 7 -21.08 17.49 65.78
N SER A 8 -20.04 17.55 66.62
CA SER A 8 -18.68 17.72 66.16
C SER A 8 -18.17 16.51 65.34
N ILE A 9 -18.54 15.30 65.71
CA ILE A 9 -18.19 14.10 64.96
C ILE A 9 -18.95 14.07 63.65
N LEU A 10 -20.23 14.43 63.60
CA LEU A 10 -21.03 14.49 62.40
C LEU A 10 -20.53 15.54 61.40
N ALA A 11 -20.06 16.73 61.90
CA ALA A 11 -19.46 17.77 61.10
C ALA A 11 -18.09 17.32 60.54
N LEU A 12 -17.30 16.62 61.31
CA LEU A 12 -15.97 16.14 60.88
C LEU A 12 -16.10 15.00 59.83
N THR A 13 -17.09 14.10 59.95
CA THR A 13 -17.36 13.08 58.96
C THR A 13 -17.95 13.68 57.66
N SER A 14 -18.77 14.73 57.74
CA SER A 14 -19.29 15.41 56.58
C SER A 14 -18.19 16.15 55.79
N LEU A 15 -17.18 16.70 56.48
CA LEU A 15 -16.04 17.35 55.81
C LEU A 15 -15.12 16.33 55.09
N LEU A 16 -14.99 15.15 55.60
CA LEU A 16 -14.20 14.07 54.96
C LEU A 16 -14.86 13.45 53.74
N VAL A 17 -16.17 13.53 53.62
CA VAL A 17 -16.90 13.02 52.44
C VAL A 17 -16.87 14.02 51.29
N LEU A 18 -16.69 15.33 51.57
CA LEU A 18 -16.62 16.38 50.56
C LEU A 18 -15.23 16.50 49.90
N SER A 19 -14.18 15.94 50.50
CA SER A 19 -12.84 15.95 49.93
C SER A 19 -12.54 14.70 49.02
N SER A 20 -13.54 13.82 48.84
CA SER A 20 -13.37 12.59 48.03
C SER A 20 -13.81 12.73 46.56
N CYS A 21 -14.12 13.94 46.12
CA CYS A 21 -14.26 14.23 44.70
C CYS A 21 -12.99 14.94 44.21
N GLU A 22 -11.87 14.26 44.15
CA GLU A 22 -10.94 14.56 43.08
C GLU A 22 -11.67 14.17 41.79
N THR A 23 -12.22 15.15 41.10
CA THR A 23 -12.50 15.03 39.67
C THR A 23 -11.13 14.79 39.04
N THR A 24 -10.79 13.53 38.87
CA THR A 24 -9.78 13.16 37.89
C THR A 24 -10.38 13.65 36.58
N GLU A 25 -9.96 14.83 36.14
CA GLU A 25 -10.18 15.21 34.75
C GLU A 25 -9.45 14.13 33.95
N LEU A 26 -10.21 13.10 33.54
CA LEU A 26 -9.74 12.24 32.49
C LEU A 26 -9.65 13.13 31.25
N ASP A 27 -8.48 13.59 30.94
CA ASP A 27 -8.22 14.16 29.62
C ASP A 27 -8.36 13.02 28.60
N LEU A 28 -9.60 12.81 28.15
CA LEU A 28 -9.94 11.81 27.16
C LEU A 28 -9.36 12.15 25.77
N THR A 29 -8.75 13.32 25.64
CA THR A 29 -8.10 13.76 24.40
C THR A 29 -6.65 13.30 24.33
N SER A 30 -6.01 12.99 25.45
CA SER A 30 -4.68 12.42 25.49
C SER A 30 -4.74 10.93 25.79
N ASN A 31 -4.26 10.10 24.87
CA ASN A 31 -4.07 8.68 25.12
C ASN A 31 -2.83 8.49 26.02
N PRO A 32 -2.97 8.03 27.28
CA PRO A 32 -1.83 7.87 28.18
C PRO A 32 -0.83 6.80 27.71
N ASN A 33 -1.20 5.97 26.73
CA ASN A 33 -0.34 4.96 26.13
C ASN A 33 0.20 5.42 24.77
N ALA A 34 -0.14 6.61 24.28
CA ALA A 34 0.49 7.18 23.11
C ALA A 34 1.87 7.69 23.51
N LEU A 35 2.89 7.30 22.75
CA LEU A 35 4.21 7.94 22.86
C LEU A 35 4.06 9.43 22.56
N SER A 36 4.53 10.30 23.46
CA SER A 36 4.61 11.71 23.11
C SER A 36 5.67 11.90 22.02
N PRO A 37 5.54 12.94 21.17
CA PRO A 37 6.55 13.24 20.15
C PRO A 37 7.98 13.30 20.72
N GLU A 38 8.12 13.75 21.98
CA GLU A 38 9.42 13.84 22.66
C GLU A 38 9.97 12.44 23.08
N GLN A 39 9.12 11.46 23.20
CA GLN A 39 9.49 10.06 23.53
C GLN A 39 9.69 9.19 22.31
N ALA A 40 9.18 9.63 21.15
CA ALA A 40 9.32 8.89 19.91
C ALA A 40 10.70 9.15 19.28
N SER A 41 11.38 8.09 18.86
CA SER A 41 12.59 8.20 18.05
C SER A 41 12.25 8.15 16.57
N ALA A 42 13.08 8.77 15.72
CA ALA A 42 12.93 8.67 14.26
C ALA A 42 12.91 7.22 13.76
N ASP A 43 13.61 6.30 14.47
CA ASP A 43 13.61 4.87 14.18
C ASP A 43 12.25 4.21 14.33
N LEU A 44 11.45 4.60 15.33
CA LEU A 44 10.11 4.04 15.52
C LEU A 44 9.18 4.47 14.38
N PHE A 45 9.24 5.75 13.99
CA PHE A 45 8.45 6.26 12.89
C PHE A 45 8.83 5.61 11.56
N ILE A 46 10.14 5.57 11.24
CA ILE A 46 10.56 5.04 9.94
C ILE A 46 10.24 3.55 9.79
N ASN A 47 10.31 2.76 10.87
CA ASN A 47 9.93 1.36 10.85
C ASN A 47 8.44 1.20 10.51
N ASN A 48 7.55 1.98 11.17
CA ASN A 48 6.12 1.95 10.90
C ASN A 48 5.79 2.44 9.48
N ILE A 49 6.40 3.54 9.05
CA ILE A 49 6.21 4.12 7.72
C ILE A 49 6.56 3.10 6.62
N GLN A 50 7.67 2.38 6.75
CA GLN A 50 8.11 1.40 5.76
C GLN A 50 7.13 0.24 5.61
N GLU A 51 6.62 -0.30 6.73
CA GLU A 51 5.64 -1.39 6.71
C GLU A 51 4.29 -0.93 6.14
N ASP A 52 3.80 0.22 6.58
CA ASP A 52 2.54 0.80 6.10
C ASP A 52 2.61 1.17 4.62
N PHE A 53 3.77 1.64 4.16
CA PHE A 53 4.00 1.92 2.75
C PHE A 53 3.90 0.65 1.90
N ALA A 54 4.49 -0.48 2.35
CA ALA A 54 4.36 -1.76 1.66
C ALA A 54 2.90 -2.21 1.58
N ARG A 55 2.13 -2.08 2.68
CA ARG A 55 0.69 -2.39 2.72
C ARG A 55 -0.14 -1.47 1.83
N PHE A 56 0.20 -0.19 1.78
CA PHE A 56 -0.47 0.77 0.89
C PHE A 56 -0.25 0.43 -0.58
N VAL A 57 0.99 0.13 -0.96
CA VAL A 57 1.34 -0.27 -2.34
C VAL A 57 0.61 -1.54 -2.74
N ASP A 58 0.58 -2.55 -1.86
CA ASP A 58 -0.17 -3.79 -2.07
C ASP A 58 -1.67 -3.50 -2.24
N GLY A 59 -2.28 -2.75 -1.34
CA GLY A 59 -3.71 -2.44 -1.38
C GLY A 59 -4.13 -1.65 -2.62
N MET A 60 -3.38 -0.62 -3.00
CA MET A 60 -3.65 0.15 -4.23
C MET A 60 -3.39 -0.70 -5.47
N GLY A 61 -2.31 -1.50 -5.46
CA GLY A 61 -1.99 -2.43 -6.53
C GLY A 61 -3.07 -3.49 -6.76
N ALA A 62 -3.63 -4.04 -5.69
CA ALA A 62 -4.73 -5.01 -5.75
C ALA A 62 -5.99 -4.41 -6.40
N VAL A 63 -6.35 -3.17 -6.02
CA VAL A 63 -7.47 -2.45 -6.65
C VAL A 63 -7.19 -2.19 -8.12
N GLY A 64 -6.03 -1.64 -8.45
CA GLY A 64 -5.64 -1.33 -9.82
C GLY A 64 -5.58 -2.56 -10.71
N GLY A 65 -5.01 -3.66 -10.20
CA GLY A 65 -4.92 -4.93 -10.90
C GLY A 65 -6.30 -5.50 -11.26
N ARG A 66 -7.28 -5.38 -10.35
CA ARG A 66 -8.65 -5.80 -10.60
C ARG A 66 -9.36 -4.90 -11.62
N LEU A 67 -9.24 -3.58 -11.49
CA LEU A 67 -9.85 -2.63 -12.42
C LEU A 67 -9.31 -2.77 -13.85
N THR A 68 -8.04 -3.04 -14.01
CA THR A 68 -7.37 -3.24 -15.31
C THR A 68 -7.45 -4.66 -15.84
N ARG A 69 -8.07 -5.58 -15.09
CA ARG A 69 -8.19 -7.01 -15.41
C ARG A 69 -6.85 -7.75 -15.49
N VAL A 70 -5.82 -7.22 -14.88
CA VAL A 70 -4.55 -7.92 -14.67
C VAL A 70 -4.68 -8.99 -13.58
N ALA A 71 -5.57 -8.71 -12.60
CA ALA A 71 -6.02 -9.66 -11.60
C ALA A 71 -7.51 -9.97 -11.77
N HIS A 72 -7.95 -11.14 -11.30
CA HIS A 72 -9.37 -11.50 -11.28
C HIS A 72 -10.13 -10.67 -10.24
N MET A 73 -11.39 -10.36 -10.54
CA MET A 73 -12.33 -9.78 -9.58
C MET A 73 -13.56 -10.70 -9.51
N GLY A 74 -13.71 -11.41 -8.39
CA GLY A 74 -14.79 -12.34 -8.15
C GLY A 74 -16.07 -11.70 -7.63
N GLY A 75 -17.14 -12.52 -7.49
CA GLY A 75 -18.33 -12.20 -6.73
C GLY A 75 -19.35 -11.35 -7.45
N ASP A 76 -19.83 -11.72 -8.64
CA ASP A 76 -20.93 -11.03 -9.38
C ASP A 76 -20.78 -9.49 -9.42
N ARG A 77 -19.61 -9.01 -9.16
CA ARG A 77 -19.35 -7.61 -8.91
C ARG A 77 -19.26 -6.85 -10.21
N LEU A 78 -20.21 -5.97 -10.41
CA LEU A 78 -20.17 -5.01 -11.48
C LEU A 78 -19.25 -3.86 -11.10
N TYR A 79 -18.43 -3.37 -12.01
CA TYR A 79 -17.51 -2.24 -11.76
C TYR A 79 -18.17 -1.05 -11.05
N ARG A 80 -19.36 -0.68 -11.44
CA ARG A 80 -20.12 0.43 -10.84
C ARG A 80 -20.50 0.22 -9.38
N ASP A 81 -20.63 -1.03 -8.94
CA ASP A 81 -21.19 -1.38 -7.63
C ASP A 81 -20.09 -1.73 -6.62
N ASN A 82 -18.84 -1.88 -7.08
CA ASN A 82 -17.73 -2.32 -6.24
C ASN A 82 -16.92 -1.20 -5.61
N TYR A 83 -16.80 -0.08 -6.28
CA TYR A 83 -15.94 1.00 -5.85
C TYR A 83 -16.73 2.28 -5.70
N GLY A 84 -17.45 2.38 -4.57
CA GLY A 84 -18.01 3.63 -4.10
C GLY A 84 -16.96 4.46 -3.32
N PRO A 85 -17.28 5.72 -2.98
CA PRO A 85 -16.35 6.58 -2.23
C PRO A 85 -15.83 5.94 -0.94
N GLY A 86 -16.67 5.19 -0.22
CA GLY A 86 -16.28 4.51 1.01
C GLY A 86 -15.33 3.32 0.83
N SER A 87 -15.19 2.77 -0.38
CA SER A 87 -14.32 1.61 -0.64
C SER A 87 -12.84 1.90 -0.45
N PHE A 88 -12.45 3.16 -0.50
CA PHE A 88 -11.07 3.62 -0.37
C PHE A 88 -10.75 4.23 1.01
N SER A 89 -11.73 4.30 1.92
CA SER A 89 -11.56 4.98 3.21
C SER A 89 -10.36 4.48 4.00
N GLY A 90 -10.12 3.16 4.05
CA GLY A 90 -8.98 2.58 4.74
C GLY A 90 -7.64 2.97 4.12
N LEU A 91 -7.52 2.89 2.79
CA LEU A 91 -6.31 3.28 2.07
C LEU A 91 -6.06 4.79 2.16
N TRP A 92 -7.12 5.58 2.09
CA TRP A 92 -7.05 7.04 2.27
C TRP A 92 -6.59 7.42 3.68
N SER A 93 -7.19 6.82 4.71
CA SER A 93 -6.78 7.05 6.09
C SER A 93 -5.33 6.62 6.34
N ASN A 94 -4.91 5.50 5.80
CA ASN A 94 -3.53 5.05 5.91
C ASN A 94 -2.56 6.02 5.23
N ALA A 95 -2.90 6.54 4.04
CA ALA A 95 -2.08 7.53 3.35
C ALA A 95 -1.91 8.84 4.15
N TYR A 96 -3.00 9.42 4.65
CA TYR A 96 -2.97 10.74 5.31
C TYR A 96 -2.68 10.66 6.80
N GLN A 97 -3.47 9.89 7.57
CA GLN A 97 -3.38 9.85 9.03
C GLN A 97 -2.26 8.91 9.51
N GLY A 98 -1.97 7.88 8.75
CA GLY A 98 -0.83 7.02 9.01
C GLY A 98 0.46 7.62 8.43
N MET A 99 0.81 7.22 7.21
CA MET A 99 2.14 7.45 6.65
C MET A 99 2.52 8.94 6.51
N MET A 100 1.69 9.79 5.89
CA MET A 100 2.09 11.18 5.65
C MET A 100 2.18 11.99 6.94
N GLU A 101 1.33 11.72 7.93
CA GLU A 101 1.45 12.34 9.26
C GLU A 101 2.69 11.84 10.00
N ASP A 102 2.95 10.53 9.99
CA ASP A 102 4.15 9.95 10.59
C ASP A 102 5.43 10.49 9.93
N ILE A 103 5.44 10.63 8.59
CA ILE A 103 6.56 11.26 7.85
C ILE A 103 6.74 12.71 8.30
N ARG A 104 5.67 13.47 8.45
CA ARG A 104 5.74 14.87 8.90
C ARG A 104 6.37 14.98 10.29
N VAL A 105 5.93 14.14 11.23
CA VAL A 105 6.47 14.13 12.60
C VAL A 105 7.91 13.65 12.61
N MET A 106 8.20 12.57 11.91
CA MET A 106 9.56 12.01 11.76
C MET A 106 10.53 13.04 11.18
N ASN A 107 10.12 13.74 10.12
CA ASN A 107 10.96 14.74 9.48
C ASN A 107 11.32 15.87 10.45
N GLY A 108 10.38 16.34 11.28
CA GLY A 108 10.68 17.33 12.32
C GLY A 108 11.77 16.84 13.28
N ILE A 109 11.63 15.63 13.80
CA ILE A 109 12.62 15.01 14.69
C ILE A 109 13.96 14.81 13.96
N ALA A 110 13.93 14.34 12.74
CA ALA A 110 15.11 14.03 11.94
C ALA A 110 15.90 15.28 11.56
N GLU A 111 15.24 16.37 11.19
CA GLU A 111 15.85 17.66 10.86
C GLU A 111 16.54 18.29 12.07
N GLU A 112 15.91 18.27 13.25
CA GLU A 112 16.51 18.74 14.49
C GLU A 112 17.79 17.97 14.87
N ASN A 113 17.88 16.71 14.49
CA ASN A 113 19.00 15.82 14.79
C ASN A 113 19.97 15.59 13.62
N GLY A 114 19.79 16.26 12.49
CA GLY A 114 20.65 16.14 11.31
C GLY A 114 20.59 14.76 10.63
N LEU A 115 19.47 14.04 10.77
CA LEU A 115 19.25 12.72 10.21
C LEU A 115 18.72 12.81 8.77
N THR A 116 19.53 13.35 7.87
CA THR A 116 19.14 13.60 6.46
C THR A 116 18.70 12.36 5.72
N TYR A 117 19.24 11.19 6.06
CA TYR A 117 18.85 9.92 5.44
C TYR A 117 17.39 9.57 5.70
N TYR A 118 16.89 9.75 6.94
CA TYR A 118 15.49 9.52 7.30
C TYR A 118 14.56 10.45 6.55
N VAL A 119 14.93 11.73 6.46
CA VAL A 119 14.17 12.73 5.70
C VAL A 119 14.08 12.31 4.23
N GLY A 120 15.19 11.87 3.64
CA GLY A 120 15.23 11.37 2.27
C GLY A 120 14.30 10.18 2.03
N MET A 121 14.29 9.19 2.94
CA MET A 121 13.38 8.04 2.86
C MET A 121 11.91 8.48 2.93
N GLY A 122 11.57 9.32 3.91
CA GLY A 122 10.22 9.87 4.05
C GLY A 122 9.75 10.59 2.78
N GLN A 123 10.61 11.42 2.19
CA GLN A 123 10.31 12.17 0.97
C GLN A 123 10.07 11.27 -0.24
N VAL A 124 10.84 10.19 -0.42
CA VAL A 124 10.62 9.22 -1.52
C VAL A 124 9.26 8.54 -1.37
N MET A 125 8.95 8.05 -0.17
CA MET A 125 7.68 7.37 0.10
C MET A 125 6.49 8.33 -0.02
N GLN A 126 6.60 9.55 0.51
CA GLN A 126 5.55 10.58 0.39
C GLN A 126 5.28 10.95 -1.08
N ALA A 127 6.33 11.13 -1.89
CA ALA A 127 6.17 11.40 -3.31
C ALA A 127 5.42 10.29 -4.03
N TYR A 128 5.76 9.04 -3.76
CA TYR A 128 5.06 7.88 -4.33
C TYR A 128 3.59 7.82 -3.92
N ILE A 129 3.29 8.07 -2.63
CA ILE A 129 1.91 8.11 -2.11
C ILE A 129 1.12 9.20 -2.84
N LEU A 130 1.64 10.43 -2.92
CA LEU A 130 0.97 11.55 -3.56
C LEU A 130 0.68 11.28 -5.04
N MET A 131 1.65 10.78 -5.79
CA MET A 131 1.46 10.41 -7.21
C MET A 131 0.40 9.32 -7.35
N THR A 132 0.41 8.31 -6.48
CA THR A 132 -0.59 7.23 -6.50
C THR A 132 -1.98 7.77 -6.19
N LEU A 133 -2.13 8.66 -5.21
CA LEU A 133 -3.43 9.27 -4.90
C LEU A 133 -3.95 10.09 -6.08
N VAL A 134 -3.09 10.86 -6.76
CA VAL A 134 -3.48 11.61 -7.97
C VAL A 134 -3.88 10.67 -9.10
N ASP A 135 -3.12 9.60 -9.34
CA ASP A 135 -3.42 8.61 -10.39
C ASP A 135 -4.80 7.96 -10.21
N TYR A 136 -5.27 7.78 -8.96
CA TYR A 136 -6.55 7.17 -8.65
C TYR A 136 -7.70 8.16 -8.51
N PHE A 137 -7.45 9.35 -7.97
CA PHE A 137 -8.50 10.26 -7.53
C PHE A 137 -8.48 11.63 -8.23
N GLY A 138 -7.43 11.96 -8.96
CA GLY A 138 -7.27 13.26 -9.60
C GLY A 138 -6.78 14.33 -8.62
N ASP A 139 -7.64 15.30 -8.29
CA ASP A 139 -7.29 16.35 -7.34
C ASP A 139 -7.35 15.83 -5.90
N VAL A 140 -6.31 16.10 -5.10
CA VAL A 140 -6.20 15.59 -3.72
C VAL A 140 -5.65 16.66 -2.78
N PRO A 141 -6.02 16.66 -1.48
CA PRO A 141 -5.47 17.60 -0.50
C PRO A 141 -3.96 17.38 -0.29
N TYR A 142 -3.17 18.43 -0.41
CA TYR A 142 -1.73 18.42 -0.12
C TYR A 142 -1.28 19.69 0.62
N SER A 143 -1.40 20.86 -0.01
CA SER A 143 -0.85 22.11 0.53
C SER A 143 -1.50 22.54 1.86
N GLU A 144 -2.75 22.19 2.05
CA GLU A 144 -3.53 22.47 3.26
C GLU A 144 -3.72 21.24 4.15
N ALA A 145 -3.24 20.07 3.74
CA ALA A 145 -3.36 18.83 4.50
C ALA A 145 -2.44 18.82 5.73
N LEU A 146 -2.73 17.93 6.69
CA LEU A 146 -1.90 17.63 7.87
C LEU A 146 -1.64 18.84 8.79
N LYS A 147 -2.57 19.77 8.86
CA LYS A 147 -2.52 20.95 9.76
C LYS A 147 -3.28 20.74 11.08
N GLY A 148 -3.74 19.51 11.34
CA GLY A 148 -4.48 19.19 12.55
C GLY A 148 -5.71 20.09 12.75
N SER A 149 -5.89 20.63 13.95
CA SER A 149 -7.03 21.48 14.28
C SER A 149 -7.03 22.84 13.59
N GLU A 150 -5.92 23.24 12.95
CA GLU A 150 -5.83 24.53 12.24
C GLU A 150 -6.62 24.51 10.92
N ASN A 151 -6.73 23.34 10.28
CA ASN A 151 -7.52 23.15 9.07
C ASN A 151 -8.14 21.74 9.02
N LEU A 152 -9.39 21.64 9.47
CA LEU A 152 -10.14 20.38 9.47
C LEU A 152 -10.80 20.06 8.11
N ASN A 153 -10.77 20.97 7.16
CA ASN A 153 -11.39 20.81 5.86
C ASN A 153 -10.46 21.33 4.74
N PRO A 154 -9.32 20.67 4.50
CA PRO A 154 -8.36 21.08 3.49
C PRO A 154 -8.98 21.06 2.10
N ALA A 155 -8.66 22.07 1.29
CA ALA A 155 -9.00 22.06 -0.13
C ALA A 155 -8.18 21.02 -0.88
N ALA A 156 -8.75 20.48 -1.98
CA ALA A 156 -8.00 19.67 -2.90
C ALA A 156 -7.11 20.55 -3.79
N ASP A 157 -5.85 20.17 -3.91
CA ASP A 157 -4.93 20.74 -4.89
C ASP A 157 -5.10 20.04 -6.22
N SER A 158 -4.79 20.74 -7.32
CA SER A 158 -4.84 20.11 -8.65
C SER A 158 -3.82 18.97 -8.74
N GLY A 159 -4.20 17.88 -9.42
CA GLY A 159 -3.31 16.74 -9.62
C GLY A 159 -1.96 17.16 -10.23
N ALA A 160 -1.95 18.15 -11.13
CA ALA A 160 -0.72 18.69 -11.70
C ALA A 160 0.19 19.33 -10.65
N SER A 161 -0.36 20.16 -9.75
CA SER A 161 0.44 20.79 -8.69
C SER A 161 0.96 19.78 -7.67
N VAL A 162 0.19 18.71 -7.39
CA VAL A 162 0.64 17.63 -6.52
C VAL A 162 1.76 16.81 -7.16
N TYR A 163 1.71 16.57 -8.46
CA TYR A 163 2.79 15.92 -9.21
C TYR A 163 4.08 16.76 -9.19
N ASP A 164 3.97 18.08 -9.38
CA ASP A 164 5.11 19.00 -9.29
C ASP A 164 5.73 18.96 -7.87
N ALA A 165 4.90 18.98 -6.83
CA ALA A 165 5.36 18.86 -5.46
C ALA A 165 6.05 17.51 -5.20
N ALA A 166 5.50 16.42 -5.70
CA ALA A 166 6.09 15.08 -5.57
C ALA A 166 7.45 14.98 -6.29
N LEU A 167 7.58 15.57 -7.47
CA LEU A 167 8.88 15.67 -8.16
C LEU A 167 9.89 16.48 -7.34
N GLY A 168 9.47 17.58 -6.72
CA GLY A 168 10.28 18.37 -5.81
C GLY A 168 10.75 17.59 -4.57
N LEU A 169 9.87 16.76 -3.98
CA LEU A 169 10.22 15.87 -2.88
C LEU A 169 11.29 14.85 -3.29
N LEU A 170 11.19 14.28 -4.49
CA LEU A 170 12.19 13.33 -5.00
C LEU A 170 13.55 13.99 -5.24
N ASP A 171 13.58 15.24 -5.73
CA ASP A 171 14.83 15.99 -5.88
C ASP A 171 15.46 16.32 -4.53
N ALA A 172 14.65 16.72 -3.54
CA ALA A 172 15.11 16.96 -2.19
C ALA A 172 15.65 15.67 -1.54
N ALA A 173 14.97 14.53 -1.73
CA ALA A 173 15.42 13.24 -1.23
C ALA A 173 16.79 12.85 -1.79
N ILE A 174 16.99 12.99 -3.09
CA ILE A 174 18.29 12.76 -3.73
C ILE A 174 19.37 13.65 -3.13
N GLY A 175 19.06 14.93 -2.86
CA GLY A 175 19.93 15.85 -2.16
C GLY A 175 20.31 15.37 -0.75
N ASN A 176 19.33 14.91 0.01
CA ASN A 176 19.51 14.37 1.37
C ASN A 176 20.38 13.12 1.39
N PHE A 177 20.18 12.18 0.45
CA PHE A 177 21.05 10.99 0.35
C PHE A 177 22.47 11.34 -0.07
N ASN A 178 22.67 12.32 -0.96
CA ASN A 178 23.98 12.79 -1.36
C ASN A 178 24.70 13.57 -0.26
N ALA A 179 23.99 14.23 0.65
CA ALA A 179 24.58 14.87 1.81
C ALA A 179 25.20 13.87 2.78
N GLY A 180 24.85 12.59 2.67
CA GLY A 180 25.26 11.53 3.56
C GLY A 180 24.45 11.57 4.86
N GLY A 181 24.90 10.82 5.86
CA GLY A 181 24.23 10.72 7.14
C GLY A 181 24.10 9.28 7.61
N VAL A 182 23.61 9.12 8.83
CA VAL A 182 23.38 7.80 9.41
C VAL A 182 22.07 7.24 8.87
N ALA A 183 22.13 6.05 8.29
CA ALA A 183 20.94 5.29 7.90
C ALA A 183 20.23 4.74 9.15
N PRO A 184 18.90 4.50 9.09
CA PRO A 184 18.20 3.82 10.16
C PRO A 184 18.77 2.41 10.37
N GLN A 185 18.64 1.91 11.60
CA GLN A 185 19.11 0.56 11.93
C GLN A 185 18.43 -0.51 11.05
N TYR A 186 17.18 -0.28 10.71
CA TYR A 186 16.38 -1.17 9.87
C TYR A 186 15.84 -0.40 8.65
N ASP A 187 16.64 -0.34 7.60
CA ASP A 187 16.17 0.03 6.27
C ASP A 187 15.72 -1.25 5.55
N MET A 188 14.38 -1.44 5.49
CA MET A 188 13.75 -2.67 5.02
C MET A 188 13.77 -2.82 3.50
N TYR A 189 14.18 -1.77 2.77
CA TYR A 189 14.22 -1.75 1.32
C TYR A 189 15.63 -1.92 0.77
N TYR A 190 16.58 -1.14 1.28
CA TYR A 190 17.93 -1.08 0.74
C TYR A 190 19.05 -1.30 1.74
N GLY A 191 18.73 -1.68 2.99
CA GLY A 191 19.71 -1.99 4.02
C GLY A 191 20.72 -0.87 4.32
N GLY A 192 20.30 0.38 4.17
CA GLY A 192 21.14 1.55 4.37
C GLY A 192 21.90 2.02 3.12
N SER A 193 21.54 1.53 1.92
CA SER A 193 22.17 1.98 0.67
C SER A 193 21.54 3.25 0.12
N ALA A 194 22.18 4.40 0.32
CA ALA A 194 21.78 5.67 -0.30
C ALA A 194 21.71 5.58 -1.83
N ALA A 195 22.60 4.81 -2.45
CA ALA A 195 22.61 4.62 -3.90
C ALA A 195 21.34 3.89 -4.40
N GLY A 196 20.84 2.90 -3.64
CA GLY A 196 19.56 2.23 -3.93
C GLY A 196 18.38 3.20 -3.87
N TRP A 197 18.30 3.99 -2.81
CA TRP A 197 17.25 5.00 -2.66
C TRP A 197 17.29 6.08 -3.75
N ILE A 198 18.48 6.51 -4.20
CA ILE A 198 18.63 7.45 -5.32
C ILE A 198 18.12 6.83 -6.62
N LYS A 199 18.42 5.55 -6.89
CA LYS A 199 17.89 4.85 -8.06
C LYS A 199 16.37 4.72 -7.99
N ALA A 200 15.81 4.39 -6.83
CA ALA A 200 14.36 4.35 -6.62
C ALA A 200 13.71 5.71 -6.88
N ALA A 201 14.21 6.78 -6.27
CA ALA A 201 13.72 8.14 -6.49
C ALA A 201 13.73 8.52 -7.98
N ASN A 202 14.82 8.25 -8.68
CA ASN A 202 14.95 8.50 -10.11
C ASN A 202 14.00 7.65 -10.95
N SER A 203 13.74 6.40 -10.57
CA SER A 203 12.79 5.53 -11.26
C SER A 203 11.34 6.04 -11.10
N ILE A 204 11.00 6.51 -9.90
CA ILE A 204 9.70 7.16 -9.65
C ILE A 204 9.57 8.46 -10.47
N LYS A 205 10.63 9.28 -10.55
CA LYS A 205 10.65 10.47 -11.43
C LYS A 205 10.43 10.11 -12.90
N LYS A 206 11.10 9.05 -13.38
CA LYS A 206 10.89 8.57 -14.75
C LYS A 206 9.45 8.18 -15.00
N ARG A 207 8.81 7.45 -14.06
CA ARG A 207 7.38 7.12 -14.14
C ARG A 207 6.52 8.38 -14.18
N ALA A 208 6.81 9.37 -13.34
CA ALA A 208 6.09 10.65 -13.32
C ALA A 208 6.19 11.38 -14.67
N TYR A 209 7.39 11.52 -15.22
CA TYR A 209 7.58 12.17 -16.52
C TYR A 209 6.92 11.41 -17.68
N LEU A 210 6.89 10.07 -17.61
CA LEU A 210 6.16 9.28 -18.58
C LEU A 210 4.65 9.57 -18.53
N ASN A 211 4.07 9.64 -17.32
CA ASN A 211 2.65 9.95 -17.11
C ASN A 211 2.31 11.38 -17.57
N LEU A 212 3.21 12.32 -17.36
CA LEU A 212 3.07 13.71 -17.81
C LEU A 212 3.32 13.90 -19.32
N GLY A 213 3.85 12.89 -20.02
CA GLY A 213 4.24 12.98 -21.42
C GLY A 213 5.52 13.78 -21.67
N ASP A 214 6.29 14.07 -20.63
CA ASP A 214 7.59 14.75 -20.75
C ASP A 214 8.71 13.73 -21.04
N TYR A 215 8.78 13.32 -22.30
CA TYR A 215 9.79 12.36 -22.75
C TYR A 215 11.22 12.92 -22.73
N SER A 216 11.39 14.25 -22.74
CA SER A 216 12.70 14.89 -22.62
C SER A 216 13.26 14.71 -21.21
N ALA A 217 12.49 15.07 -20.19
CA ALA A 217 12.86 14.88 -18.81
C ALA A 217 13.03 13.38 -18.48
N TYR A 218 12.12 12.52 -18.95
CA TYR A 218 12.25 11.06 -18.84
C TYR A 218 13.60 10.55 -19.34
N SER A 219 14.02 10.99 -20.53
CA SER A 219 15.26 10.52 -21.18
C SER A 219 16.53 11.08 -20.52
N SER A 220 16.43 12.21 -19.82
CA SER A 220 17.57 12.84 -19.13
C SER A 220 18.04 12.06 -17.90
N ILE A 221 17.17 11.24 -17.30
CA ILE A 221 17.50 10.45 -16.11
C ILE A 221 18.23 9.18 -16.54
N THR A 222 19.49 9.04 -16.12
CA THR A 222 20.36 7.91 -16.46
C THR A 222 20.68 6.98 -15.29
N ASN A 223 20.59 7.47 -14.04
CA ASN A 223 20.83 6.68 -12.83
C ASN A 223 19.49 6.24 -12.22
N TYR A 224 18.97 5.10 -12.66
CA TYR A 224 17.70 4.53 -12.22
C TYR A 224 17.81 3.00 -12.10
N ILE A 225 16.78 2.32 -11.62
CA ILE A 225 16.71 0.86 -11.51
C ILE A 225 16.76 0.24 -12.91
N THR A 226 17.79 -0.58 -13.16
CA THR A 226 17.98 -1.30 -14.44
C THR A 226 18.22 -2.80 -14.25
N ASP A 227 18.39 -3.25 -13.02
CA ASP A 227 18.67 -4.63 -12.65
C ASP A 227 17.80 -5.02 -11.46
N ASN A 228 17.41 -6.29 -11.34
CA ASN A 228 16.58 -6.78 -10.24
C ASN A 228 17.25 -6.61 -8.87
N SER A 229 18.56 -6.54 -8.80
CA SER A 229 19.28 -6.26 -7.55
C SER A 229 19.10 -4.84 -7.03
N ASP A 230 18.59 -3.94 -7.86
CA ASP A 230 18.30 -2.55 -7.53
C ASP A 230 16.80 -2.32 -7.21
N ASP A 231 15.95 -3.36 -7.29
CA ASP A 231 14.50 -3.22 -7.14
C ASP A 231 14.11 -2.56 -5.81
N PHE A 232 13.08 -1.74 -5.87
CA PHE A 232 12.46 -1.11 -4.70
C PHE A 232 11.48 -2.11 -4.08
N ASP A 233 12.03 -3.15 -3.45
CA ASP A 233 11.30 -4.32 -2.97
C ASP A 233 11.22 -4.37 -1.45
N PHE A 234 10.05 -4.76 -0.94
CA PHE A 234 9.82 -5.04 0.47
C PHE A 234 9.70 -6.55 0.69
N THR A 235 10.63 -7.11 1.45
CA THR A 235 10.65 -8.54 1.72
C THR A 235 9.71 -8.89 2.88
N TRP A 236 8.61 -9.56 2.56
CA TRP A 236 7.67 -10.09 3.55
C TRP A 236 8.26 -11.29 4.31
N GLY A 237 7.77 -11.51 5.53
CA GLY A 237 8.18 -12.65 6.34
C GLY A 237 7.40 -13.93 6.00
N THR A 238 7.59 -14.94 6.86
CA THR A 238 6.95 -16.25 6.73
C THR A 238 6.13 -16.67 7.97
N ASN A 239 6.02 -15.79 8.96
CA ASN A 239 5.30 -16.10 10.18
C ASN A 239 3.79 -16.08 9.96
N GLU A 240 3.10 -17.17 10.33
CA GLU A 240 1.65 -17.35 10.16
C GLU A 240 0.83 -16.93 11.38
N VAL A 241 1.46 -16.81 12.52
CA VAL A 241 0.79 -16.46 13.78
C VAL A 241 1.06 -15.01 14.15
N ASN A 242 0.21 -14.44 14.98
CA ASN A 242 0.27 -13.02 15.32
C ASN A 242 1.65 -12.59 15.89
N PRO A 243 2.34 -11.62 15.27
CA PRO A 243 1.97 -10.92 14.04
C PRO A 243 2.17 -11.81 12.79
N ASP A 244 1.15 -11.84 11.91
CA ASP A 244 1.29 -12.45 10.58
C ASP A 244 2.15 -11.54 9.69
N THR A 245 3.30 -12.04 9.28
CA THR A 245 4.28 -11.28 8.49
C THR A 245 4.30 -11.65 7.01
N ARG A 246 3.45 -12.59 6.60
CA ARG A 246 3.38 -13.03 5.20
C ARG A 246 2.81 -11.93 4.30
N HIS A 247 3.10 -12.04 3.01
CA HIS A 247 2.52 -11.17 2.00
C HIS A 247 0.97 -11.22 2.08
N PRO A 248 0.26 -10.08 2.10
CA PRO A 248 -1.20 -10.05 2.26
C PRO A 248 -1.95 -10.88 1.23
N ILE A 249 -1.54 -10.84 -0.04
CA ILE A 249 -2.13 -11.66 -1.11
C ILE A 249 -1.93 -13.16 -0.85
N TYR A 250 -0.75 -13.56 -0.33
CA TYR A 250 -0.52 -14.96 0.02
C TYR A 250 -1.46 -15.40 1.15
N THR A 251 -1.58 -14.60 2.21
CA THR A 251 -2.46 -14.88 3.34
C THR A 251 -3.92 -15.03 2.90
N TYR A 252 -4.36 -14.16 1.98
CA TYR A 252 -5.72 -14.17 1.45
C TYR A 252 -5.99 -15.38 0.54
N ASN A 253 -5.01 -15.79 -0.28
CA ASN A 253 -5.19 -16.84 -1.29
C ASN A 253 -4.93 -18.26 -0.79
N TYR A 254 -4.10 -18.44 0.23
CA TYR A 254 -3.74 -19.77 0.74
C TYR A 254 -4.39 -20.03 2.10
N THR A 255 -5.71 -20.03 2.11
CA THR A 255 -6.51 -20.34 3.30
C THR A 255 -6.99 -21.80 3.27
N ASN A 256 -7.37 -22.34 4.43
CA ASN A 256 -7.97 -23.69 4.54
C ASN A 256 -9.34 -23.80 3.84
N THR A 257 -9.95 -22.69 3.46
CA THR A 257 -11.27 -22.62 2.83
C THR A 257 -11.19 -22.44 1.31
N GLY A 258 -10.00 -22.34 0.73
CA GLY A 258 -9.77 -22.18 -0.70
C GLY A 258 -9.08 -20.87 -1.06
N ALA A 259 -8.88 -20.67 -2.36
CA ALA A 259 -8.25 -19.46 -2.88
C ALA A 259 -9.20 -18.27 -2.84
N GLY A 260 -8.68 -17.11 -2.44
CA GLY A 260 -9.43 -15.85 -2.46
C GLY A 260 -9.46 -15.16 -3.83
N ASP A 261 -8.44 -15.41 -4.67
CA ASP A 261 -8.35 -14.87 -6.03
C ASP A 261 -8.02 -15.97 -7.04
N TYR A 262 -8.26 -15.69 -8.31
CA TYR A 262 -7.97 -16.57 -9.43
C TYR A 262 -7.18 -15.85 -10.50
N GLN A 263 -6.54 -16.63 -11.39
CA GLN A 263 -5.89 -16.07 -12.57
C GLN A 263 -6.95 -15.49 -13.52
N PRO A 264 -6.71 -14.31 -14.13
CA PRO A 264 -7.67 -13.64 -14.98
C PRO A 264 -7.61 -14.18 -16.41
N ASN A 265 -8.70 -14.76 -16.91
CA ASN A 265 -8.80 -15.21 -18.30
C ASN A 265 -8.55 -14.08 -19.29
N TRP A 266 -9.01 -12.87 -18.99
CA TRP A 266 -8.84 -11.71 -19.85
C TRP A 266 -7.37 -11.44 -20.17
N MET A 267 -6.53 -11.29 -19.14
CA MET A 267 -5.12 -10.94 -19.33
C MET A 267 -4.35 -12.09 -19.96
N MET A 268 -4.59 -13.34 -19.51
CA MET A 268 -3.96 -14.51 -20.11
C MET A 268 -4.30 -14.64 -21.59
N ASN A 269 -5.57 -14.44 -21.96
CA ASN A 269 -6.00 -14.48 -23.35
C ASN A 269 -5.34 -13.37 -24.20
N LEU A 270 -5.23 -12.14 -23.65
CA LEU A 270 -4.54 -11.03 -24.31
C LEU A 270 -3.07 -11.38 -24.58
N MET A 271 -2.40 -12.00 -23.61
CA MET A 271 -1.01 -12.42 -23.75
C MET A 271 -0.85 -13.58 -24.73
N MET A 272 -1.82 -14.53 -24.77
CA MET A 272 -1.83 -15.63 -25.73
C MET A 272 -2.03 -15.15 -27.17
N GLN A 273 -2.90 -14.19 -27.40
CA GLN A 273 -3.09 -13.57 -28.71
C GLN A 273 -1.88 -12.73 -29.15
N GLY A 274 -1.21 -12.14 -28.18
CA GLY A 274 0.00 -11.34 -28.37
C GLY A 274 -0.18 -10.15 -29.32
N ARG A 275 0.94 -9.69 -29.84
CA ARG A 275 0.97 -8.61 -30.84
C ARG A 275 1.53 -9.15 -32.14
N ASN A 276 0.84 -8.87 -33.26
CA ASN A 276 1.22 -9.33 -34.59
C ASN A 276 1.35 -10.87 -34.70
N GLY A 277 0.50 -11.61 -34.02
CA GLY A 277 0.53 -13.07 -34.00
C GLY A 277 1.67 -13.70 -33.20
N MET A 278 2.45 -12.91 -32.48
CA MET A 278 3.47 -13.38 -31.56
C MET A 278 2.92 -13.35 -30.14
N ARG A 279 2.85 -14.55 -29.52
CA ARG A 279 2.50 -14.72 -28.13
C ARG A 279 3.43 -13.90 -27.22
N ASP A 280 2.89 -13.28 -26.18
CA ASP A 280 3.69 -12.59 -25.17
C ASP A 280 4.42 -13.64 -24.29
N PRO A 281 5.77 -13.69 -24.32
CA PRO A 281 6.52 -14.69 -23.59
C PRO A 281 6.39 -14.56 -22.07
N ARG A 282 5.99 -13.38 -21.56
CA ARG A 282 5.84 -13.10 -20.13
C ARG A 282 4.76 -13.97 -19.48
N ILE A 283 3.80 -14.48 -20.25
CA ILE A 283 2.76 -15.36 -19.72
C ILE A 283 3.36 -16.60 -19.02
N ASN A 284 4.51 -17.09 -19.48
CA ASN A 284 5.19 -18.24 -18.89
C ASN A 284 5.72 -17.98 -17.47
N TYR A 285 5.89 -16.70 -17.10
CA TYR A 285 6.46 -16.28 -15.83
C TYR A 285 5.42 -15.64 -14.90
N MET A 286 4.35 -15.08 -15.47
CA MET A 286 3.34 -14.34 -14.72
C MET A 286 2.16 -15.20 -14.29
N TYR A 287 1.87 -16.28 -15.01
CA TYR A 287 0.69 -17.11 -14.77
C TYR A 287 1.04 -18.58 -14.66
N TYR A 288 0.40 -19.24 -13.70
CA TYR A 288 0.56 -20.66 -13.47
C TYR A 288 -0.20 -21.47 -14.55
N ARG A 289 0.44 -22.52 -15.08
CA ARG A 289 -0.19 -23.47 -16.00
C ARG A 289 -0.77 -24.64 -15.22
N GLN A 290 -2.03 -24.90 -15.42
CA GLN A 290 -2.72 -26.07 -14.90
C GLN A 290 -2.84 -27.09 -16.04
N VAL A 291 -1.80 -27.85 -16.26
CA VAL A 291 -1.77 -28.89 -17.31
C VAL A 291 -1.41 -30.24 -16.72
N GLN A 292 -1.99 -31.29 -17.30
CA GLN A 292 -1.66 -32.64 -16.92
C GLN A 292 -0.19 -33.00 -17.17
N TYR A 293 0.47 -32.28 -18.07
CA TYR A 293 1.88 -32.49 -18.43
C TYR A 293 2.66 -31.19 -18.28
N THR A 294 3.74 -31.22 -17.52
CA THR A 294 4.68 -30.08 -17.44
C THR A 294 5.64 -30.16 -18.62
N PRO A 295 5.82 -29.08 -19.40
CA PRO A 295 6.80 -29.07 -20.48
C PRO A 295 8.19 -29.46 -20.01
N GLY A 296 8.82 -30.44 -20.67
CA GLY A 296 10.15 -30.91 -20.33
C GLY A 296 10.22 -31.97 -19.22
N LYS A 297 9.08 -32.39 -18.69
CA LYS A 297 8.98 -33.61 -17.87
C LYS A 297 8.36 -34.75 -18.65
N ASP A 298 9.02 -35.86 -18.66
CA ASP A 298 8.49 -37.09 -19.27
C ASP A 298 7.47 -37.75 -18.33
N GLY A 299 6.24 -37.88 -18.78
CA GLY A 299 5.17 -38.56 -18.07
C GLY A 299 4.02 -37.69 -17.62
N PRO A 300 2.86 -38.28 -17.33
CA PRO A 300 1.72 -37.57 -16.80
C PRO A 300 2.05 -37.01 -15.41
N SER A 301 1.77 -35.71 -15.18
CA SER A 301 1.69 -35.19 -13.82
C SER A 301 0.40 -35.73 -13.21
N ASP A 302 0.41 -36.00 -11.90
CA ASP A 302 -0.80 -36.35 -11.14
C ASP A 302 -1.75 -35.13 -10.97
N GLU A 303 -1.44 -34.02 -11.59
CA GLU A 303 -2.28 -32.83 -11.61
C GLU A 303 -3.54 -33.12 -12.44
N VAL A 304 -4.65 -33.21 -11.73
CA VAL A 304 -5.97 -33.30 -12.34
C VAL A 304 -6.26 -31.98 -13.05
N SER A 305 -6.53 -32.03 -14.36
CA SER A 305 -7.03 -30.86 -15.06
C SER A 305 -8.38 -30.47 -14.43
N LEU A 306 -8.43 -29.26 -13.85
CA LEU A 306 -9.70 -28.76 -13.32
C LEU A 306 -10.68 -28.57 -14.47
N GLU A 307 -11.82 -29.26 -14.41
CA GLU A 307 -12.90 -29.02 -15.34
C GLU A 307 -13.55 -27.67 -15.00
N CYS A 308 -13.80 -26.90 -16.03
CA CYS A 308 -14.54 -25.65 -15.90
C CYS A 308 -15.96 -25.96 -15.44
N SER A 309 -16.34 -25.54 -14.24
CA SER A 309 -17.60 -25.91 -13.61
C SER A 309 -18.84 -25.20 -14.18
N ALA A 310 -18.67 -24.28 -15.12
CA ALA A 310 -19.79 -23.55 -15.74
C ALA A 310 -19.76 -23.66 -17.26
N PRO A 311 -20.33 -24.71 -17.84
CA PRO A 311 -20.52 -24.75 -19.28
C PRO A 311 -21.67 -23.82 -19.67
N GLY A 312 -21.33 -22.69 -20.28
CA GLY A 312 -22.18 -22.18 -21.33
C GLY A 312 -23.43 -21.37 -20.96
N TYR A 313 -23.44 -20.53 -19.96
CA TYR A 313 -24.63 -19.69 -19.74
C TYR A 313 -24.69 -18.39 -20.58
N TYR A 314 -23.63 -17.92 -21.18
CA TYR A 314 -23.66 -16.74 -22.05
C TYR A 314 -22.76 -16.86 -23.24
N ILE A 315 -23.32 -17.37 -24.33
CA ILE A 315 -22.70 -17.29 -25.64
C ILE A 315 -23.07 -15.94 -26.26
N GLU A 316 -22.43 -14.89 -25.84
CA GLU A 316 -22.42 -13.65 -26.62
C GLU A 316 -21.39 -13.77 -27.73
N PRO A 317 -21.68 -13.29 -28.97
CA PRO A 317 -20.81 -13.49 -30.12
C PRO A 317 -19.35 -13.08 -29.94
N HIS A 318 -19.10 -12.10 -29.08
CA HIS A 318 -17.75 -11.59 -28.78
C HIS A 318 -17.04 -12.35 -27.66
N ARG A 319 -17.70 -13.28 -26.97
CA ARG A 319 -17.07 -14.15 -25.94
C ARG A 319 -16.57 -15.49 -26.49
N ILE A 320 -16.90 -15.80 -27.72
CA ILE A 320 -16.44 -17.03 -28.41
C ILE A 320 -14.90 -17.07 -28.49
N ALA A 321 -14.25 -15.91 -28.52
CA ALA A 321 -12.80 -15.79 -28.56
C ALA A 321 -12.08 -16.29 -27.27
N TYR A 322 -12.80 -16.44 -26.16
CA TYR A 322 -12.19 -16.79 -24.88
C TYR A 322 -12.22 -18.28 -24.56
N GLY A 323 -12.68 -19.13 -25.49
CA GLY A 323 -12.88 -20.53 -25.19
C GLY A 323 -13.83 -20.67 -23.98
N LEU A 324 -14.31 -21.82 -23.67
CA LEU A 324 -15.25 -22.04 -22.57
C LEU A 324 -14.64 -21.60 -21.22
N TYR A 325 -14.72 -20.31 -20.95
CA TYR A 325 -14.61 -19.59 -19.67
C TYR A 325 -13.38 -19.80 -18.77
N CYS A 326 -12.71 -20.90 -18.77
CA CYS A 326 -11.60 -21.15 -17.88
C CYS A 326 -10.44 -21.94 -18.52
N ASN A 327 -10.59 -22.48 -19.69
CA ASN A 327 -9.54 -23.24 -20.34
C ASN A 327 -9.00 -22.50 -21.57
N LEU A 328 -7.88 -21.85 -21.40
CA LEU A 328 -7.13 -21.27 -22.51
C LEU A 328 -6.19 -22.32 -23.13
N PRO A 329 -5.76 -22.14 -24.39
CA PRO A 329 -4.77 -23.00 -25.01
C PRO A 329 -3.54 -23.22 -24.14
N GLU A 330 -2.90 -24.36 -24.23
CA GLU A 330 -1.67 -24.74 -23.54
C GLU A 330 -1.79 -24.86 -22.01
N GLY A 331 -3.01 -25.01 -21.46
CA GLY A 331 -3.24 -25.30 -20.06
C GLY A 331 -3.23 -24.10 -19.14
N TYR A 332 -3.45 -22.91 -19.66
CA TYR A 332 -3.73 -21.74 -18.83
C TYR A 332 -5.20 -21.73 -18.44
N TRP A 333 -5.45 -21.69 -17.15
CA TRP A 333 -6.78 -21.74 -16.58
C TRP A 333 -6.97 -20.57 -15.62
N GLY A 334 -8.12 -19.96 -15.69
CA GLY A 334 -8.49 -18.86 -14.82
C GLY A 334 -10.00 -18.66 -14.79
N ARG A 335 -10.42 -17.50 -14.31
CA ARG A 335 -11.84 -17.13 -14.30
C ARG A 335 -12.07 -15.86 -15.09
N ASP A 336 -13.29 -15.74 -15.60
CA ASP A 336 -13.76 -14.52 -16.22
C ASP A 336 -13.99 -13.46 -15.14
N HIS A 337 -13.71 -12.21 -15.49
CA HIS A 337 -13.85 -11.09 -14.60
C HIS A 337 -15.30 -10.89 -14.18
N GLY A 338 -15.56 -10.81 -12.88
CA GLY A 338 -16.90 -10.71 -12.31
C GLY A 338 -17.63 -12.06 -12.14
N ASN A 339 -16.95 -13.18 -12.37
CA ASN A 339 -17.51 -14.51 -12.17
C ASN A 339 -16.84 -15.21 -10.98
N ASP A 340 -17.66 -15.85 -10.13
CA ASP A 340 -17.20 -16.67 -9.00
C ASP A 340 -16.88 -18.11 -9.40
#